data_23458f47b88445122268e00246fc5459
#
_entry.id   23458f47b88445122268e00246fc5459
#
_cell.length_a   1.000
_cell.length_b   1.000
_cell.length_c   1.000
_cell.angle_alpha   90.00
_cell.angle_beta   90.00
_cell.angle_gamma   90.00
#
_symmetry.space_group_name_H-M   'P 1'
#
loop_
_entity.id
_entity.type
_entity.pdbx_description
1 polymer ?
#
loop_
_entity_poly.entity_id
_entity_poly.type
_entity_poly.pdbx_seq_one_letter_code
_entity_poly.pdbx_strand_id
1 'polypeptide(L)'
;MVRAGFQSLVSNQLRTALTTLSLGLGVAAIIMMASIGQGAKESVWAELTRMGTKVILIGPAPRVMGGVRGGEGSTSNLTVADAAALKGQIHLVTKTAWAKGERMQIIHGHHNWNGAVYGISPDLLPILEYTMTSGVPISQRDMDVGAKVALIGRTIAENLFDVGDEPVGTIIRIKNMPFEVIGVLGPKGHLPSGRDQDDIVMIPYTTAEQKVVGSAFRGSVGAISASTDRVDDLLEAAAAIREVLRERHQLQPDQPDDFKIQTTLDGFVVQEAANDTLTLMIVTIASISFLVGGVGIVNMLLLSVNDRVREIGIRLAVGATRRQILFQFLIEALILGGLGGAMGIAVGCVGSQIVTAAAGWPTTITLKIVSLAFVSSLAVALVSAIGPAYKAAGLRPVDALR
;
A
#
# COMPACT_ATOMS: atom_id res chain seq x y z
N MET A 1 -6.80 -39.22 -29.29
CA MET A 1 -7.38 -38.81 -28.01
C MET A 1 -7.76 -37.32 -27.98
N VAL A 2 -6.85 -36.37 -28.26
CA VAL A 2 -7.17 -34.93 -28.24
C VAL A 2 -8.26 -34.53 -29.25
N ARG A 3 -8.26 -35.07 -30.49
CA ARG A 3 -9.32 -34.83 -31.49
C ARG A 3 -10.72 -35.27 -31.02
N ALA A 4 -10.83 -36.38 -30.32
CA ALA A 4 -12.11 -36.90 -29.82
C ALA A 4 -12.66 -36.01 -28.69
N GLY A 5 -11.78 -35.49 -27.81
CA GLY A 5 -12.15 -34.51 -26.78
C GLY A 5 -12.68 -33.19 -27.37
N PHE A 6 -12.04 -32.69 -28.42
CA PHE A 6 -12.48 -31.47 -29.10
C PHE A 6 -13.83 -31.61 -29.79
N GLN A 7 -14.12 -32.76 -30.43
CA GLN A 7 -15.44 -33.03 -31.03
C GLN A 7 -16.58 -33.07 -30.01
N SER A 8 -16.33 -33.55 -28.80
CA SER A 8 -17.26 -33.57 -27.70
C SER A 8 -17.64 -32.17 -27.20
N LEU A 9 -16.69 -31.27 -27.18
CA LEU A 9 -16.89 -29.89 -26.77
C LEU A 9 -17.76 -29.12 -27.77
N VAL A 10 -17.63 -29.44 -29.06
CA VAL A 10 -18.40 -28.80 -30.14
C VAL A 10 -19.86 -29.29 -30.21
N SER A 11 -20.15 -30.50 -29.75
CA SER A 11 -21.52 -31.04 -29.79
C SER A 11 -22.48 -30.39 -28.78
N ASN A 12 -22.00 -29.84 -27.66
CA ASN A 12 -22.76 -29.18 -26.60
C ASN A 12 -22.24 -27.76 -26.27
N GLN A 13 -22.21 -26.92 -27.29
CA GLN A 13 -21.57 -25.60 -27.24
C GLN A 13 -22.02 -24.69 -26.07
N LEU A 14 -23.35 -24.62 -25.81
CA LEU A 14 -23.89 -23.77 -24.76
C LEU A 14 -23.42 -24.18 -23.36
N ARG A 15 -23.33 -25.50 -23.11
CA ARG A 15 -22.95 -26.04 -21.81
C ARG A 15 -21.43 -25.90 -21.59
N THR A 16 -20.66 -26.17 -22.62
CA THR A 16 -19.20 -25.93 -22.61
C THR A 16 -18.90 -24.47 -22.34
N ALA A 17 -19.60 -23.54 -23.02
CA ALA A 17 -19.45 -22.11 -22.82
C ALA A 17 -19.81 -21.68 -21.38
N LEU A 18 -20.92 -22.17 -20.81
CA LEU A 18 -21.32 -21.85 -19.44
C LEU A 18 -20.31 -22.37 -18.40
N THR A 19 -19.79 -23.60 -18.59
CA THR A 19 -18.82 -24.19 -17.68
C THR A 19 -17.48 -23.46 -17.75
N THR A 20 -16.98 -23.16 -18.95
CA THR A 20 -15.73 -22.40 -19.14
C THR A 20 -15.88 -20.97 -18.67
N LEU A 21 -17.04 -20.35 -18.85
CA LEU A 21 -17.35 -19.02 -18.35
C LEU A 21 -17.32 -18.97 -16.81
N SER A 22 -17.95 -19.93 -16.13
CA SER A 22 -17.97 -20.01 -14.66
C SER A 22 -16.55 -20.14 -14.08
N LEU A 23 -15.72 -21.03 -14.68
CA LEU A 23 -14.31 -21.16 -14.31
C LEU A 23 -13.51 -19.88 -14.63
N GLY A 24 -13.75 -19.29 -15.80
CA GLY A 24 -13.10 -18.08 -16.24
C GLY A 24 -13.41 -16.88 -15.33
N LEU A 25 -14.67 -16.75 -14.86
CA LEU A 25 -15.03 -15.72 -13.88
C LEU A 25 -14.28 -15.88 -12.56
N GLY A 26 -14.10 -17.12 -12.08
CA GLY A 26 -13.31 -17.39 -10.87
C GLY A 26 -11.84 -16.96 -11.03
N VAL A 27 -11.22 -17.32 -12.16
CA VAL A 27 -9.85 -16.92 -12.48
C VAL A 27 -9.73 -15.39 -12.65
N ALA A 28 -10.67 -14.77 -13.35
CA ALA A 28 -10.71 -13.31 -13.54
C ALA A 28 -10.81 -12.57 -12.22
N ALA A 29 -11.68 -13.01 -11.31
CA ALA A 29 -11.83 -12.44 -9.98
C ALA A 29 -10.52 -12.51 -9.18
N ILE A 30 -9.82 -13.66 -9.19
CA ILE A 30 -8.52 -13.80 -8.53
C ILE A 30 -7.51 -12.81 -9.09
N ILE A 31 -7.40 -12.71 -10.43
CA ILE A 31 -6.41 -11.82 -11.07
C ILE A 31 -6.72 -10.37 -10.75
N MET A 32 -7.97 -9.91 -10.92
CA MET A 32 -8.33 -8.52 -10.63
C MET A 32 -8.02 -8.15 -9.19
N MET A 33 -8.50 -8.95 -8.23
CA MET A 33 -8.33 -8.63 -6.82
C MET A 33 -6.88 -8.73 -6.34
N ALA A 34 -6.15 -9.79 -6.76
CA ALA A 34 -4.74 -9.94 -6.42
C ALA A 34 -3.88 -8.81 -7.04
N SER A 35 -4.24 -8.35 -8.26
CA SER A 35 -3.56 -7.22 -8.90
C SER A 35 -3.83 -5.90 -8.19
N ILE A 36 -5.06 -5.67 -7.69
CA ILE A 36 -5.40 -4.49 -6.86
C ILE A 36 -4.63 -4.55 -5.54
N GLY A 37 -4.61 -5.68 -4.85
CA GLY A 37 -3.87 -5.85 -3.60
C GLY A 37 -2.37 -5.62 -3.75
N GLN A 38 -1.77 -6.15 -4.82
CA GLN A 38 -0.36 -5.94 -5.12
C GLN A 38 -0.07 -4.47 -5.48
N GLY A 39 -0.90 -3.85 -6.31
CA GLY A 39 -0.75 -2.45 -6.69
C GLY A 39 -0.90 -1.50 -5.48
N ALA A 40 -1.85 -1.75 -4.60
CA ALA A 40 -2.01 -1.01 -3.35
C ALA A 40 -0.75 -1.13 -2.47
N LYS A 41 -0.20 -2.35 -2.32
CA LYS A 41 1.04 -2.58 -1.58
C LYS A 41 2.21 -1.79 -2.16
N GLU A 42 2.42 -1.83 -3.46
CA GLU A 42 3.50 -1.10 -4.13
C GLU A 42 3.34 0.43 -4.01
N SER A 43 2.11 0.94 -4.08
CA SER A 43 1.84 2.36 -3.88
C SER A 43 2.15 2.82 -2.46
N VAL A 44 1.77 2.04 -1.44
CA VAL A 44 2.12 2.32 -0.04
C VAL A 44 3.63 2.28 0.16
N TRP A 45 4.33 1.29 -0.42
CA TRP A 45 5.79 1.23 -0.37
C TRP A 45 6.45 2.46 -1.00
N ALA A 46 6.00 2.88 -2.18
CA ALA A 46 6.52 4.06 -2.85
C ALA A 46 6.30 5.33 -2.01
N GLU A 47 5.16 5.46 -1.36
CA GLU A 47 4.82 6.59 -0.49
C GLU A 47 5.68 6.63 0.77
N LEU A 48 5.82 5.48 1.43
CA LEU A 48 6.67 5.37 2.64
C LEU A 48 8.15 5.65 2.32
N THR A 49 8.61 5.22 1.15
CA THR A 49 9.97 5.54 0.70
C THR A 49 10.16 7.05 0.52
N ARG A 50 9.14 7.79 0.05
CA ARG A 50 9.19 9.27 -0.08
C ARG A 50 9.19 9.99 1.26
N MET A 51 8.63 9.39 2.31
CA MET A 51 8.61 9.97 3.67
C MET A 51 9.94 9.82 4.40
N GLY A 52 10.88 9.02 3.89
CA GLY A 52 12.09 8.59 4.57
C GLY A 52 11.88 7.25 5.28
N THR A 53 12.56 6.22 4.82
CA THR A 53 12.34 4.83 5.31
C THR A 53 12.88 4.57 6.72
N LYS A 54 13.72 5.47 7.26
CA LYS A 54 14.47 5.28 8.50
C LYS A 54 14.11 6.32 9.56
N VAL A 55 12.86 6.82 9.54
CA VAL A 55 12.43 7.93 10.38
C VAL A 55 11.50 7.48 11.49
N ILE A 56 11.76 7.99 12.68
CA ILE A 56 10.89 7.88 13.85
C ILE A 56 10.36 9.28 14.15
N LEU A 57 9.05 9.46 14.09
CA LEU A 57 8.36 10.69 14.42
C LEU A 57 7.85 10.64 15.86
N ILE A 58 8.18 11.65 16.64
CA ILE A 58 7.75 11.79 18.02
C ILE A 58 6.92 13.07 18.11
N GLY A 59 5.65 12.92 18.41
CA GLY A 59 4.71 14.03 18.57
C GLY A 59 4.11 14.07 19.96
N PRO A 60 3.38 15.13 20.33
CA PRO A 60 2.66 15.20 21.58
C PRO A 60 1.48 14.21 21.58
N ALA A 61 1.25 13.53 22.72
CA ALA A 61 0.04 12.79 22.93
C ALA A 61 -1.02 13.67 23.64
N PRO A 62 -2.32 13.41 23.42
CA PRO A 62 -3.39 14.12 24.13
C PRO A 62 -3.25 13.87 25.63
N ARG A 63 -3.10 14.94 26.41
CA ARG A 63 -3.00 14.83 27.87
C ARG A 63 -4.35 14.43 28.46
N VAL A 64 -4.37 13.36 29.22
CA VAL A 64 -5.54 12.98 30.04
C VAL A 64 -5.32 13.58 31.44
N MET A 65 -5.97 14.69 31.75
CA MET A 65 -5.97 15.28 33.09
C MET A 65 -7.32 15.04 33.74
N GLY A 66 -7.36 14.26 34.83
CA GLY A 66 -8.59 14.06 35.61
C GLY A 66 -9.75 13.40 34.84
N GLY A 67 -9.46 12.51 33.86
CA GLY A 67 -10.47 11.84 33.06
C GLY A 67 -10.97 12.66 31.83
N VAL A 68 -10.54 13.91 31.68
CA VAL A 68 -10.84 14.74 30.51
C VAL A 68 -9.68 14.66 29.51
N ARG A 69 -9.94 14.16 28.30
CA ARG A 69 -8.98 14.21 27.19
C ARG A 69 -8.86 15.66 26.70
N GLY A 70 -7.67 16.24 26.82
CA GLY A 70 -7.34 17.49 26.12
C GLY A 70 -7.44 17.25 24.60
N GLY A 71 -7.95 18.22 23.83
CA GLY A 71 -8.02 18.13 22.39
C GLY A 71 -6.63 17.99 21.73
N GLU A 72 -6.59 17.52 20.49
CA GLU A 72 -5.38 17.57 19.65
C GLU A 72 -4.87 19.02 19.60
N GLY A 73 -3.64 19.24 20.09
CA GLY A 73 -3.03 20.57 20.20
C GLY A 73 -2.81 21.08 21.63
N SER A 74 -3.14 20.28 22.67
CA SER A 74 -2.72 20.59 24.03
C SER A 74 -1.18 20.62 24.08
N THR A 75 -0.63 21.62 24.78
CA THR A 75 0.79 21.99 24.85
C THR A 75 1.74 20.78 24.84
N SER A 76 2.58 20.69 23.80
CA SER A 76 3.64 19.70 23.72
C SER A 76 4.60 19.87 24.90
N ASN A 77 4.89 18.78 25.60
CA ASN A 77 5.95 18.74 26.62
C ASN A 77 7.33 18.46 25.99
N LEU A 78 7.39 18.17 24.69
CA LEU A 78 8.64 17.91 23.99
C LEU A 78 9.49 19.16 23.89
N THR A 79 10.79 18.97 24.08
CA THR A 79 11.78 20.07 24.07
C THR A 79 12.95 19.79 23.13
N VAL A 80 13.67 20.84 22.76
CA VAL A 80 14.97 20.72 22.05
C VAL A 80 15.96 19.89 22.88
N ALA A 81 15.91 19.98 24.21
CA ALA A 81 16.77 19.20 25.11
C ALA A 81 16.45 17.69 25.03
N ASP A 82 15.20 17.31 24.76
CA ASP A 82 14.82 15.91 24.54
C ASP A 82 15.43 15.40 23.23
N ALA A 83 15.33 16.17 22.15
CA ALA A 83 15.96 15.81 20.88
C ALA A 83 17.49 15.62 21.01
N ALA A 84 18.15 16.50 21.78
CA ALA A 84 19.58 16.36 22.04
C ALA A 84 19.90 15.12 22.90
N ALA A 85 19.08 14.81 23.91
CA ALA A 85 19.24 13.63 24.75
C ALA A 85 19.08 12.33 23.95
N LEU A 86 18.09 12.25 23.06
CA LEU A 86 17.87 11.08 22.21
C LEU A 86 19.11 10.77 21.36
N LYS A 87 19.72 11.80 20.75
CA LYS A 87 20.94 11.64 19.95
C LYS A 87 22.15 11.24 20.82
N GLY A 88 22.23 11.75 22.05
CA GLY A 88 23.39 11.51 22.93
C GLY A 88 23.35 10.20 23.70
N GLN A 89 22.16 9.66 23.96
CA GLN A 89 21.98 8.46 24.84
C GLN A 89 21.68 7.21 24.05
N ILE A 90 21.13 7.31 22.83
CA ILE A 90 20.70 6.16 22.02
C ILE A 90 21.65 6.00 20.83
N HIS A 91 22.50 4.98 20.87
CA HIS A 91 23.49 4.71 19.81
C HIS A 91 22.88 4.38 18.45
N LEU A 92 21.62 3.89 18.42
CA LEU A 92 20.89 3.59 17.19
C LEU A 92 20.34 4.86 16.50
N VAL A 93 20.30 6.00 17.22
CA VAL A 93 19.84 7.28 16.68
C VAL A 93 21.02 8.07 16.13
N THR A 94 21.09 8.21 14.82
CA THR A 94 22.19 8.89 14.13
C THR A 94 21.98 10.40 14.05
N LYS A 95 20.74 10.83 13.79
CA LYS A 95 20.37 12.24 13.72
C LYS A 95 19.04 12.48 14.41
N THR A 96 18.91 13.67 14.98
CA THR A 96 17.64 14.18 15.51
C THR A 96 17.38 15.57 14.97
N ALA A 97 16.13 15.84 14.69
CA ALA A 97 15.64 17.15 14.28
C ALA A 97 14.34 17.47 15.01
N TRP A 98 14.00 18.72 15.03
CA TRP A 98 12.73 19.17 15.62
C TRP A 98 12.05 20.20 14.74
N ALA A 99 10.74 20.26 14.88
CA ALA A 99 9.92 21.22 14.20
C ALA A 99 8.81 21.75 15.10
N LYS A 100 8.40 22.99 14.88
CA LYS A 100 7.23 23.62 15.50
C LYS A 100 6.58 24.54 14.50
N GLY A 101 5.28 24.42 14.33
CA GLY A 101 4.61 25.29 13.37
C GLY A 101 3.10 25.21 13.47
N GLU A 102 2.47 26.08 12.70
CA GLU A 102 1.04 26.18 12.55
C GLU A 102 0.69 26.72 11.15
N ARG A 103 -0.57 26.61 10.76
CA ARG A 103 -1.03 27.23 9.51
C ARG A 103 -1.24 28.73 9.71
N MET A 104 -0.70 29.53 8.81
CA MET A 104 -0.86 30.97 8.86
C MET A 104 -0.82 31.57 7.45
N GLN A 105 -1.23 32.83 7.38
CA GLN A 105 -1.25 33.58 6.13
C GLN A 105 0.16 34.00 5.73
N ILE A 106 0.49 33.74 4.47
CA ILE A 106 1.72 34.11 3.79
C ILE A 106 1.36 35.05 2.66
N ILE A 107 2.09 36.14 2.48
CA ILE A 107 1.78 37.20 1.52
C ILE A 107 3.03 37.52 0.69
N HIS A 108 2.85 37.59 -0.62
CA HIS A 108 3.83 38.12 -1.55
C HIS A 108 3.13 39.05 -2.54
N GLY A 109 3.53 40.35 -2.58
CA GLY A 109 2.87 41.32 -3.45
C GLY A 109 1.35 41.39 -3.21
N HIS A 110 0.59 41.04 -4.20
CA HIS A 110 -0.89 40.97 -4.17
C HIS A 110 -1.42 39.56 -3.87
N HIS A 111 -0.57 38.54 -3.88
CA HIS A 111 -0.93 37.16 -3.62
C HIS A 111 -0.90 36.86 -2.13
N ASN A 112 -1.87 36.09 -1.67
CA ASN A 112 -1.88 35.56 -0.31
C ASN A 112 -2.30 34.11 -0.31
N TRP A 113 -1.72 33.34 0.60
CA TRP A 113 -1.99 31.93 0.77
C TRP A 113 -1.99 31.53 2.25
N ASN A 114 -2.86 30.58 2.64
CA ASN A 114 -2.86 30.04 3.98
C ASN A 114 -2.14 28.70 3.98
N GLY A 115 -0.82 28.70 4.23
CA GLY A 115 0.05 27.55 4.23
C GLY A 115 0.54 27.15 5.61
N ALA A 116 1.14 25.96 5.70
CA ALA A 116 1.79 25.49 6.91
C ALA A 116 3.16 26.12 7.06
N VAL A 117 3.43 26.85 8.15
CA VAL A 117 4.72 27.45 8.46
C VAL A 117 5.35 26.73 9.63
N TYR A 118 6.55 26.14 9.39
CA TYR A 118 7.31 25.41 10.40
C TYR A 118 8.65 26.05 10.67
N GLY A 119 8.93 26.29 11.93
CA GLY A 119 10.30 26.49 12.42
C GLY A 119 10.99 25.15 12.54
N ILE A 120 12.11 24.97 11.87
CA ILE A 120 12.81 23.70 11.78
C ILE A 120 14.26 23.80 12.24
N SER A 121 14.82 22.66 12.69
CA SER A 121 16.27 22.49 12.80
C SER A 121 16.86 22.11 11.43
N PRO A 122 18.16 22.42 11.14
CA PRO A 122 18.77 22.13 9.85
C PRO A 122 18.77 20.65 9.47
N ASP A 123 18.89 19.75 10.45
CA ASP A 123 18.89 18.30 10.24
C ASP A 123 17.55 17.72 9.79
N LEU A 124 16.45 18.51 9.82
CA LEU A 124 15.13 18.03 9.43
C LEU A 124 15.05 17.70 7.94
N LEU A 125 15.65 18.54 7.09
CA LEU A 125 15.63 18.32 5.63
C LEU A 125 16.25 16.99 5.24
N PRO A 126 17.49 16.65 5.68
CA PRO A 126 18.08 15.37 5.35
C PRO A 126 17.39 14.15 6.04
N ILE A 127 16.82 14.32 7.24
CA ILE A 127 16.08 13.24 7.92
C ILE A 127 14.81 12.91 7.15
N LEU A 128 14.06 13.93 6.73
CA LEU A 128 12.83 13.76 5.96
C LEU A 128 13.07 13.65 4.44
N GLU A 129 14.32 13.57 4.00
CA GLU A 129 14.72 13.42 2.59
C GLU A 129 14.11 14.50 1.67
N TYR A 130 14.02 15.76 2.15
CA TYR A 130 13.65 16.87 1.29
C TYR A 130 14.81 17.23 0.35
N THR A 131 14.50 17.29 -0.94
CA THR A 131 15.42 17.79 -1.97
C THR A 131 15.23 19.29 -2.19
N MET A 132 16.20 19.95 -2.78
CA MET A 132 16.10 21.34 -3.19
C MET A 132 15.93 21.41 -4.71
N THR A 133 14.98 22.22 -5.18
CA THR A 133 14.84 22.55 -6.61
C THR A 133 15.77 23.70 -6.97
N SER A 134 15.85 24.72 -6.10
CA SER A 134 16.73 25.88 -6.27
C SER A 134 17.13 26.49 -4.91
N GLY A 135 18.20 27.25 -4.88
CA GLY A 135 18.67 27.92 -3.68
C GLY A 135 19.49 27.02 -2.74
N VAL A 136 19.52 27.38 -1.45
CA VAL A 136 20.33 26.73 -0.41
C VAL A 136 19.48 26.36 0.81
N PRO A 137 19.83 25.27 1.54
CA PRO A 137 19.10 24.87 2.74
C PRO A 137 19.41 25.83 3.92
N ILE A 138 18.50 25.81 4.93
CA ILE A 138 18.73 26.50 6.21
C ILE A 138 19.95 25.90 6.89
N SER A 139 20.88 26.75 7.29
CA SER A 139 22.13 26.37 7.96
C SER A 139 22.03 26.53 9.48
N GLN A 140 23.02 25.96 10.23
CA GLN A 140 23.12 26.17 11.66
C GLN A 140 23.37 27.65 11.98
N ARG A 141 24.12 28.39 11.12
CA ARG A 141 24.35 29.83 11.28
C ARG A 141 23.04 30.62 11.25
N ASP A 142 22.08 30.24 10.38
CA ASP A 142 20.78 30.90 10.30
C ASP A 142 19.95 30.68 11.58
N MET A 143 20.13 29.52 12.20
CA MET A 143 19.56 29.23 13.52
C MET A 143 20.16 30.11 14.62
N ASP A 144 21.49 30.20 14.65
CA ASP A 144 22.24 30.90 15.72
C ASP A 144 21.98 32.42 15.71
N VAL A 145 21.88 33.03 14.52
CA VAL A 145 21.62 34.47 14.39
C VAL A 145 20.10 34.81 14.36
N GLY A 146 19.24 33.83 14.34
CA GLY A 146 17.80 34.04 14.19
C GLY A 146 17.45 34.72 12.86
N ALA A 147 18.03 34.23 11.77
CA ALA A 147 17.87 34.78 10.43
C ALA A 147 16.41 34.77 9.97
N LYS A 148 15.99 35.80 9.23
CA LYS A 148 14.68 35.88 8.61
C LYS A 148 14.69 35.34 7.19
N VAL A 149 15.00 34.06 7.06
CA VAL A 149 15.07 33.32 5.82
C VAL A 149 13.99 32.24 5.77
N ALA A 150 13.56 31.89 4.57
CA ALA A 150 12.49 30.90 4.36
C ALA A 150 12.82 29.98 3.18
N LEU A 151 12.47 28.71 3.35
CA LEU A 151 12.33 27.74 2.25
C LEU A 151 10.85 27.59 1.97
N ILE A 152 10.47 27.51 0.71
CA ILE A 152 9.08 27.33 0.31
C ILE A 152 8.90 26.03 -0.46
N GLY A 153 7.81 25.34 -0.19
CA GLY A 153 7.40 24.16 -0.97
C GLY A 153 6.80 24.56 -2.31
N ARG A 154 6.64 23.58 -3.19
CA ARG A 154 6.15 23.81 -4.55
C ARG A 154 4.76 24.43 -4.59
N THR A 155 3.81 23.93 -3.81
CA THR A 155 2.44 24.46 -3.75
C THR A 155 2.41 25.92 -3.30
N ILE A 156 3.28 26.32 -2.35
CA ILE A 156 3.43 27.70 -1.93
C ILE A 156 4.00 28.56 -3.06
N ALA A 157 5.02 28.06 -3.78
CA ALA A 157 5.60 28.78 -4.91
C ALA A 157 4.56 29.01 -6.02
N GLU A 158 3.80 27.98 -6.40
CA GLU A 158 2.77 28.07 -7.46
C GLU A 158 1.59 29.00 -7.12
N ASN A 159 1.30 29.23 -5.81
CA ASN A 159 0.18 30.09 -5.38
C ASN A 159 0.60 31.54 -5.04
N LEU A 160 1.88 31.80 -4.78
CA LEU A 160 2.37 33.12 -4.40
C LEU A 160 3.12 33.85 -5.51
N PHE A 161 3.58 33.11 -6.53
CA PHE A 161 4.39 33.68 -7.61
C PHE A 161 3.73 33.41 -8.97
N ASP A 162 3.90 34.31 -9.90
CA ASP A 162 3.42 34.12 -11.27
C ASP A 162 4.32 33.16 -12.05
N VAL A 163 3.77 32.59 -13.11
CA VAL A 163 4.50 31.64 -13.96
C VAL A 163 5.71 32.34 -14.61
N GLY A 164 6.91 31.90 -14.24
CA GLY A 164 8.17 32.46 -14.75
C GLY A 164 8.92 33.34 -13.75
N ASP A 165 8.31 33.67 -12.62
CA ASP A 165 9.01 34.37 -11.55
C ASP A 165 9.99 33.45 -10.82
N GLU A 166 11.13 33.99 -10.42
CA GLU A 166 12.10 33.29 -9.60
C GLU A 166 11.88 33.63 -8.12
N PRO A 167 11.40 32.66 -7.29
CA PRO A 167 11.11 32.92 -5.89
C PRO A 167 12.34 33.23 -5.03
N VAL A 168 13.50 32.67 -5.39
CA VAL A 168 14.75 32.82 -4.59
C VAL A 168 15.23 34.28 -4.63
N GLY A 169 15.55 34.80 -3.46
CA GLY A 169 15.94 36.20 -3.27
C GLY A 169 14.79 37.19 -3.10
N THR A 170 13.54 36.75 -3.23
CA THR A 170 12.36 37.59 -3.02
C THR A 170 11.97 37.63 -1.54
N ILE A 171 11.11 38.60 -1.18
CA ILE A 171 10.62 38.77 0.20
C ILE A 171 9.16 38.33 0.28
N ILE A 172 8.89 37.36 1.14
CA ILE A 172 7.54 37.00 1.57
C ILE A 172 7.25 37.53 2.98
N ARG A 173 5.99 37.75 3.30
CA ARG A 173 5.57 38.21 4.63
C ARG A 173 4.80 37.09 5.34
N ILE A 174 5.29 36.71 6.50
CA ILE A 174 4.65 35.75 7.39
C ILE A 174 4.27 36.47 8.66
N LYS A 175 2.99 36.52 9.03
CA LYS A 175 2.51 37.25 10.22
C LYS A 175 3.06 38.67 10.31
N ASN A 176 3.01 39.39 9.23
CA ASN A 176 3.55 40.78 9.07
C ASN A 176 5.08 40.93 9.16
N MET A 177 5.84 39.88 9.23
CA MET A 177 7.31 39.95 9.22
C MET A 177 7.88 39.52 7.86
N PRO A 178 8.88 40.27 7.34
CA PRO A 178 9.53 39.94 6.08
C PRO A 178 10.50 38.78 6.29
N PHE A 179 10.48 37.83 5.33
CA PHE A 179 11.41 36.70 5.21
C PHE A 179 11.93 36.66 3.78
N GLU A 180 13.23 36.50 3.64
CA GLU A 180 13.85 36.28 2.33
C GLU A 180 13.73 34.82 1.95
N VAL A 181 13.24 34.52 0.77
CA VAL A 181 13.20 33.15 0.22
C VAL A 181 14.59 32.76 -0.24
N ILE A 182 15.24 31.84 0.47
CA ILE A 182 16.60 31.37 0.14
C ILE A 182 16.60 30.08 -0.69
N GLY A 183 15.45 29.43 -0.84
CA GLY A 183 15.35 28.24 -1.67
C GLY A 183 13.93 27.72 -1.82
N VAL A 184 13.77 26.86 -2.83
CA VAL A 184 12.53 26.16 -3.16
C VAL A 184 12.76 24.67 -2.99
N LEU A 185 11.88 24.02 -2.24
CA LEU A 185 11.92 22.57 -2.00
C LEU A 185 11.47 21.79 -3.23
N GLY A 186 12.05 20.63 -3.42
CA GLY A 186 11.62 19.67 -4.43
C GLY A 186 10.24 19.06 -4.09
N PRO A 187 9.48 18.67 -5.10
CA PRO A 187 8.14 18.14 -4.91
C PRO A 187 8.17 16.81 -4.16
N LYS A 188 7.34 16.70 -3.13
CA LYS A 188 7.09 15.47 -2.35
C LYS A 188 5.70 14.87 -2.62
N GLY A 189 4.74 15.69 -3.01
CA GLY A 189 3.36 15.29 -3.28
C GLY A 189 2.49 15.19 -2.02
N HIS A 190 1.44 14.37 -2.10
CA HIS A 190 0.45 14.24 -1.05
C HIS A 190 0.69 12.99 -0.21
N LEU A 191 0.45 13.08 1.09
CA LEU A 191 0.39 11.92 1.98
C LEU A 191 -0.87 11.07 1.69
N PRO A 192 -0.90 9.77 2.07
CA PRO A 192 -2.11 8.93 1.96
C PRO A 192 -3.32 9.52 2.69
N SER A 193 -3.09 10.36 3.70
CA SER A 193 -4.12 11.13 4.40
C SER A 193 -4.72 12.27 3.59
N GLY A 194 -4.26 12.51 2.34
CA GLY A 194 -4.65 13.63 1.49
C GLY A 194 -3.96 14.95 1.81
N ARG A 195 -3.08 15.00 2.83
CA ARG A 195 -2.33 16.21 3.18
C ARG A 195 -1.23 16.46 2.17
N ASP A 196 -1.20 17.67 1.61
CA ASP A 196 -0.14 18.13 0.72
C ASP A 196 1.14 18.44 1.53
N GLN A 197 2.25 17.78 1.16
CA GLN A 197 3.57 17.98 1.76
C GLN A 197 4.31 19.18 1.16
N ASP A 198 3.85 19.67 0.02
CA ASP A 198 4.42 20.79 -0.71
C ASP A 198 3.77 22.13 -0.31
N ASP A 199 2.65 22.10 0.46
CA ASP A 199 1.99 23.29 1.04
C ASP A 199 2.66 23.69 2.38
N ILE A 200 3.95 24.01 2.31
CA ILE A 200 4.81 24.25 3.47
C ILE A 200 5.79 25.40 3.25
N VAL A 201 6.01 26.17 4.33
CA VAL A 201 7.13 27.11 4.46
C VAL A 201 7.98 26.70 5.66
N MET A 202 9.27 26.60 5.47
CA MET A 202 10.23 26.27 6.53
C MET A 202 11.08 27.48 6.84
N ILE A 203 11.21 27.84 8.12
CA ILE A 203 12.04 28.93 8.63
C ILE A 203 12.93 28.40 9.76
N PRO A 204 14.00 29.09 10.17
CA PRO A 204 14.82 28.67 11.31
C PRO A 204 13.95 28.57 12.58
N TYR A 205 14.11 27.48 13.35
CA TYR A 205 13.31 27.24 14.56
C TYR A 205 13.44 28.40 15.57
N THR A 206 14.62 28.95 15.75
CA THR A 206 14.85 30.10 16.67
C THR A 206 14.04 31.32 16.25
N THR A 207 13.96 31.62 14.97
CA THR A 207 13.14 32.70 14.43
C THR A 207 11.66 32.42 14.59
N ALA A 208 11.24 31.17 14.32
CA ALA A 208 9.85 30.74 14.52
C ALA A 208 9.41 30.88 15.98
N GLU A 209 10.21 30.35 16.91
CA GLU A 209 9.92 30.39 18.34
C GLU A 209 9.79 31.81 18.88
N GLN A 210 10.74 32.68 18.53
CA GLN A 210 10.82 34.02 19.12
C GLN A 210 9.86 35.02 18.48
N LYS A 211 9.52 34.86 17.20
CA LYS A 211 8.90 35.93 16.42
C LYS A 211 7.60 35.53 15.71
N VAL A 212 7.41 34.25 15.37
CA VAL A 212 6.29 33.83 14.49
C VAL A 212 5.26 33.00 15.24
N VAL A 213 5.64 31.82 15.69
CA VAL A 213 4.73 30.88 16.32
C VAL A 213 4.56 31.16 17.81
N GLY A 214 5.63 31.65 18.45
CA GLY A 214 5.69 31.80 19.89
C GLY A 214 5.86 30.46 20.61
N SER A 215 5.97 30.52 21.94
CA SER A 215 6.14 29.31 22.73
C SER A 215 5.54 29.47 24.13
N ALA A 216 4.90 28.44 24.67
CA ALA A 216 4.47 28.42 26.05
C ALA A 216 5.66 28.45 27.03
N PHE A 217 6.76 27.82 26.64
CA PHE A 217 8.04 27.88 27.34
C PHE A 217 9.18 27.71 26.33
N ARG A 218 10.36 28.25 26.64
CA ARG A 218 11.52 28.20 25.73
C ARG A 218 11.93 26.77 25.43
N GLY A 219 12.24 26.51 24.16
CA GLY A 219 12.70 25.21 23.68
C GLY A 219 11.58 24.21 23.46
N SER A 220 10.30 24.60 23.58
CA SER A 220 9.15 23.72 23.30
C SER A 220 9.03 23.44 21.79
N VAL A 221 8.97 22.18 21.41
CA VAL A 221 8.82 21.74 20.02
C VAL A 221 7.50 21.05 19.76
N GLY A 222 7.01 21.12 18.53
CA GLY A 222 5.77 20.46 18.12
C GLY A 222 5.98 18.98 17.79
N ALA A 223 7.16 18.64 17.25
CA ALA A 223 7.56 17.29 16.95
C ALA A 223 9.07 17.14 16.95
N ILE A 224 9.54 15.94 17.24
CA ILE A 224 10.93 15.53 17.09
C ILE A 224 10.97 14.42 16.04
N SER A 225 11.91 14.50 15.10
CA SER A 225 12.22 13.46 14.12
C SER A 225 13.57 12.87 14.46
N ALA A 226 13.65 11.56 14.58
CA ALA A 226 14.89 10.83 14.76
C ALA A 226 15.12 9.90 13.56
N SER A 227 16.37 9.66 13.19
CA SER A 227 16.71 8.71 12.14
C SER A 227 17.69 7.66 12.64
N THR A 228 17.55 6.45 12.08
CA THR A 228 18.46 5.32 12.26
C THR A 228 19.28 5.08 10.99
N ASP A 229 20.34 4.29 11.08
CA ASP A 229 21.11 3.90 9.88
C ASP A 229 20.43 2.78 9.10
N ARG A 230 19.69 1.92 9.78
CA ARG A 230 19.01 0.75 9.20
C ARG A 230 17.53 0.75 9.55
N VAL A 231 16.71 0.27 8.63
CA VAL A 231 15.26 0.11 8.85
C VAL A 231 14.97 -0.91 9.96
N ASP A 232 15.81 -1.96 10.07
CA ASP A 232 15.67 -3.01 11.07
C ASP A 232 15.80 -2.49 12.50
N ASP A 233 16.56 -1.39 12.69
CA ASP A 233 16.83 -0.80 13.99
C ASP A 233 15.68 0.11 14.49
N LEU A 234 14.67 0.40 13.64
CA LEU A 234 13.60 1.35 13.95
C LEU A 234 12.77 0.96 15.19
N LEU A 235 12.42 -0.32 15.32
CA LEU A 235 11.60 -0.78 16.45
C LEU A 235 12.39 -0.75 17.76
N GLU A 236 13.64 -1.16 17.73
CA GLU A 236 14.53 -1.13 18.90
C GLU A 236 14.83 0.33 19.29
N ALA A 237 15.15 1.18 18.33
CA ALA A 237 15.33 2.60 18.57
C ALA A 237 14.06 3.28 19.13
N ALA A 238 12.87 2.93 18.60
CA ALA A 238 11.60 3.46 19.11
C ALA A 238 11.33 3.03 20.56
N ALA A 239 11.67 1.80 20.93
CA ALA A 239 11.58 1.33 22.31
C ALA A 239 12.54 2.08 23.23
N ALA A 240 13.81 2.24 22.83
CA ALA A 240 14.82 3.01 23.57
C ALA A 240 14.42 4.50 23.71
N ILE A 241 13.87 5.11 22.65
CA ILE A 241 13.34 6.49 22.69
C ILE A 241 12.23 6.61 23.74
N ARG A 242 11.34 5.63 23.80
CA ARG A 242 10.25 5.63 24.80
C ARG A 242 10.80 5.61 26.21
N GLU A 243 11.78 4.76 26.52
CA GLU A 243 12.39 4.67 27.84
C GLU A 243 13.06 5.99 28.24
N VAL A 244 13.90 6.56 27.35
CA VAL A 244 14.59 7.84 27.62
C VAL A 244 13.59 8.97 27.84
N LEU A 245 12.54 9.08 27.03
CA LEU A 245 11.53 10.13 27.20
C LEU A 245 10.69 9.93 28.48
N ARG A 246 10.31 8.69 28.83
CA ARG A 246 9.58 8.41 30.08
C ARG A 246 10.40 8.82 31.31
N GLU A 247 11.72 8.51 31.30
CA GLU A 247 12.63 8.90 32.37
C GLU A 247 12.77 10.44 32.48
N ARG A 248 12.98 11.10 31.33
CA ARG A 248 13.14 12.56 31.29
C ARG A 248 11.87 13.33 31.66
N HIS A 249 10.71 12.82 31.27
CA HIS A 249 9.39 13.38 31.63
C HIS A 249 8.91 12.91 33.01
N GLN A 250 9.70 12.10 33.74
CA GLN A 250 9.38 11.59 35.08
C GLN A 250 8.04 10.86 35.14
N LEU A 251 7.70 10.12 34.09
CA LEU A 251 6.45 9.36 34.01
C LEU A 251 6.52 8.09 34.87
N GLN A 252 5.50 7.87 35.69
CA GLN A 252 5.39 6.66 36.51
C GLN A 252 5.06 5.43 35.63
N PRO A 253 5.36 4.18 36.07
CA PRO A 253 5.13 2.98 35.27
C PRO A 253 3.70 2.82 34.76
N ASP A 254 2.71 3.19 35.54
CA ASP A 254 1.26 3.12 35.24
C ASP A 254 0.73 4.39 34.56
N GLN A 255 1.57 5.40 34.35
CA GLN A 255 1.16 6.63 33.70
C GLN A 255 1.28 6.48 32.19
N PRO A 256 0.24 6.88 31.40
CA PRO A 256 0.32 6.84 29.94
C PRO A 256 1.38 7.83 29.45
N ASP A 257 1.97 7.51 28.30
CA ASP A 257 2.93 8.38 27.63
C ASP A 257 2.26 9.74 27.29
N ASP A 258 2.95 10.83 27.53
CA ASP A 258 2.55 12.19 27.14
C ASP A 258 3.07 12.58 25.73
N PHE A 259 3.66 11.61 25.05
CA PHE A 259 4.14 11.66 23.68
C PHE A 259 3.67 10.45 22.88
N LYS A 260 3.68 10.56 21.56
CA LYS A 260 3.36 9.47 20.62
C LYS A 260 4.56 9.23 19.74
N ILE A 261 5.03 8.00 19.69
CA ILE A 261 6.08 7.56 18.77
C ILE A 261 5.42 6.87 17.59
N GLN A 262 5.77 7.28 16.40
CA GLN A 262 5.33 6.69 15.14
C GLN A 262 6.55 6.37 14.31
N THR A 263 6.63 5.14 13.85
CA THR A 263 7.66 4.70 12.90
C THR A 263 7.06 4.61 11.50
N THR A 264 7.89 4.66 10.49
CA THR A 264 7.45 4.38 9.12
C THR A 264 6.87 2.95 9.01
N LEU A 265 7.32 2.03 9.88
CA LEU A 265 6.82 0.65 9.91
C LEU A 265 5.38 0.53 10.46
N ASP A 266 4.91 1.46 11.28
CA ASP A 266 3.54 1.41 11.82
C ASP A 266 2.50 1.50 10.71
N GLY A 267 2.77 2.25 9.65
CA GLY A 267 1.94 2.30 8.45
C GLY A 267 1.85 0.95 7.73
N PHE A 268 2.94 0.16 7.74
CA PHE A 268 2.96 -1.17 7.14
C PHE A 268 2.09 -2.15 7.90
N VAL A 269 2.15 -2.18 9.23
CA VAL A 269 1.39 -3.11 10.07
C VAL A 269 -0.11 -2.93 9.85
N VAL A 270 -0.59 -1.67 9.80
CA VAL A 270 -2.00 -1.37 9.53
C VAL A 270 -2.40 -1.80 8.12
N GLN A 271 -1.55 -1.54 7.13
CA GLN A 271 -1.82 -1.91 5.74
C GLN A 271 -1.77 -3.43 5.55
N GLU A 272 -0.86 -4.14 6.21
CA GLU A 272 -0.76 -5.60 6.14
C GLU A 272 -2.02 -6.27 6.69
N ALA A 273 -2.54 -5.82 7.83
CA ALA A 273 -3.80 -6.31 8.38
C ALA A 273 -5.00 -6.07 7.45
N ALA A 274 -5.04 -4.92 6.77
CA ALA A 274 -6.06 -4.63 5.76
C ALA A 274 -5.91 -5.56 4.54
N ASN A 275 -4.69 -5.79 4.08
CA ASN A 275 -4.40 -6.70 2.96
C ASN A 275 -4.76 -8.16 3.28
N ASP A 276 -4.52 -8.62 4.50
CA ASP A 276 -4.90 -9.97 4.95
C ASP A 276 -6.41 -10.16 4.90
N THR A 277 -7.17 -9.16 5.34
CA THR A 277 -8.63 -9.17 5.27
C THR A 277 -9.13 -9.22 3.82
N LEU A 278 -8.56 -8.40 2.94
CA LEU A 278 -8.87 -8.41 1.50
C LEU A 278 -8.50 -9.76 0.88
N THR A 279 -7.34 -10.32 1.20
CA THR A 279 -6.88 -11.62 0.73
C THR A 279 -7.84 -12.74 1.14
N LEU A 280 -8.32 -12.73 2.39
CA LEU A 280 -9.31 -13.70 2.86
C LEU A 280 -10.62 -13.60 2.08
N MET A 281 -11.12 -12.40 1.81
CA MET A 281 -12.31 -12.17 0.97
C MET A 281 -12.11 -12.70 -0.44
N ILE A 282 -10.94 -12.44 -1.06
CA ILE A 282 -10.58 -12.92 -2.39
C ILE A 282 -10.61 -14.45 -2.44
N VAL A 283 -9.92 -15.09 -1.50
CA VAL A 283 -9.83 -16.56 -1.42
C VAL A 283 -11.22 -17.15 -1.25
N THR A 284 -12.08 -16.52 -0.45
CA THR A 284 -13.46 -16.98 -0.24
C THR A 284 -14.29 -16.90 -1.52
N ILE A 285 -14.29 -15.74 -2.20
CA ILE A 285 -15.03 -15.54 -3.46
C ILE A 285 -14.51 -16.49 -4.56
N ALA A 286 -13.20 -16.62 -4.67
CA ALA A 286 -12.56 -17.52 -5.63
C ALA A 286 -12.92 -18.99 -5.36
N SER A 287 -12.93 -19.41 -4.09
CA SER A 287 -13.29 -20.75 -3.69
C SER A 287 -14.74 -21.07 -4.08
N ILE A 288 -15.68 -20.16 -3.84
CA ILE A 288 -17.07 -20.31 -4.24
C ILE A 288 -17.17 -20.40 -5.78
N SER A 289 -16.49 -19.54 -6.51
CA SER A 289 -16.50 -19.54 -7.98
C SER A 289 -15.93 -20.86 -8.54
N PHE A 290 -14.85 -21.37 -7.95
CA PHE A 290 -14.24 -22.64 -8.33
C PHE A 290 -15.14 -23.84 -7.99
N LEU A 291 -15.85 -23.81 -6.86
CA LEU A 291 -16.84 -24.83 -6.53
C LEU A 291 -17.96 -24.89 -7.58
N VAL A 292 -18.52 -23.73 -7.95
CA VAL A 292 -19.56 -23.66 -8.99
C VAL A 292 -19.03 -24.15 -10.33
N GLY A 293 -17.84 -23.70 -10.75
CA GLY A 293 -17.18 -24.16 -11.97
C GLY A 293 -16.85 -25.65 -11.93
N GLY A 294 -16.38 -26.16 -10.79
CA GLY A 294 -16.09 -27.57 -10.58
C GLY A 294 -17.35 -28.47 -10.70
N VAL A 295 -18.46 -28.05 -10.09
CA VAL A 295 -19.76 -28.75 -10.24
C VAL A 295 -20.20 -28.72 -11.71
N GLY A 296 -19.99 -27.64 -12.43
CA GLY A 296 -20.24 -27.55 -13.88
C GLY A 296 -19.44 -28.57 -14.68
N ILE A 297 -18.14 -28.75 -14.38
CA ILE A 297 -17.28 -29.76 -15.01
C ILE A 297 -17.79 -31.17 -14.69
N VAL A 298 -18.08 -31.47 -13.42
CA VAL A 298 -18.63 -32.78 -13.02
C VAL A 298 -19.89 -33.12 -13.83
N ASN A 299 -20.84 -32.18 -13.87
CA ASN A 299 -22.12 -32.39 -14.58
C ASN A 299 -21.89 -32.59 -16.09
N MET A 300 -21.04 -31.78 -16.70
CA MET A 300 -20.69 -31.88 -18.12
C MET A 300 -20.03 -33.22 -18.43
N LEU A 301 -19.06 -33.66 -17.64
CA LEU A 301 -18.36 -34.92 -17.86
C LEU A 301 -19.29 -36.13 -17.61
N LEU A 302 -20.17 -36.10 -16.61
CA LEU A 302 -21.12 -37.16 -16.38
C LEU A 302 -22.09 -37.35 -17.55
N LEU A 303 -22.54 -36.25 -18.15
CA LEU A 303 -23.36 -36.31 -19.36
C LEU A 303 -22.57 -36.81 -20.56
N SER A 304 -21.35 -36.36 -20.77
CA SER A 304 -20.44 -36.85 -21.82
C SER A 304 -20.21 -38.36 -21.70
N VAL A 305 -20.06 -38.87 -20.47
CA VAL A 305 -19.99 -40.32 -20.22
C VAL A 305 -21.29 -41.02 -20.62
N ASN A 306 -22.45 -40.48 -20.20
CA ASN A 306 -23.76 -41.11 -20.51
C ASN A 306 -24.05 -41.10 -22.00
N ASP A 307 -23.75 -40.03 -22.72
CA ASP A 307 -23.96 -39.90 -24.17
C ASP A 307 -23.06 -40.88 -24.97
N ARG A 308 -21.95 -41.34 -24.38
CA ARG A 308 -20.93 -42.20 -25.04
C ARG A 308 -20.78 -43.55 -24.38
N VAL A 309 -21.73 -44.02 -23.58
CA VAL A 309 -21.65 -45.32 -22.89
C VAL A 309 -21.38 -46.46 -23.89
N ARG A 310 -22.08 -46.49 -25.02
CA ARG A 310 -21.91 -47.51 -26.06
C ARG A 310 -20.53 -47.46 -26.70
N GLU A 311 -20.01 -46.29 -27.00
CA GLU A 311 -18.65 -46.10 -27.57
C GLU A 311 -17.57 -46.58 -26.60
N ILE A 312 -17.69 -46.22 -25.31
CA ILE A 312 -16.77 -46.64 -24.24
C ILE A 312 -16.83 -48.16 -24.08
N GLY A 313 -18.03 -48.73 -24.10
CA GLY A 313 -18.23 -50.18 -24.04
C GLY A 313 -17.55 -50.93 -25.19
N ILE A 314 -17.70 -50.47 -26.42
CA ILE A 314 -17.02 -51.03 -27.59
C ILE A 314 -15.49 -50.97 -27.44
N ARG A 315 -14.93 -49.80 -27.00
CA ARG A 315 -13.49 -49.65 -26.78
C ARG A 315 -12.97 -50.62 -25.72
N LEU A 316 -13.70 -50.79 -24.61
CA LEU A 316 -13.35 -51.76 -23.58
C LEU A 316 -13.43 -53.21 -24.06
N ALA A 317 -14.43 -53.57 -24.93
CA ALA A 317 -14.58 -54.89 -25.52
C ALA A 317 -13.44 -55.22 -26.50
N VAL A 318 -12.90 -54.23 -27.23
CA VAL A 318 -11.79 -54.39 -28.19
C VAL A 318 -10.43 -54.33 -27.47
N GLY A 319 -10.39 -54.17 -26.11
CA GLY A 319 -9.16 -54.31 -25.34
C GLY A 319 -8.58 -52.99 -24.78
N ALA A 320 -9.32 -51.87 -24.80
CA ALA A 320 -8.86 -50.66 -24.15
C ALA A 320 -8.77 -50.85 -22.61
N THR A 321 -7.67 -50.38 -22.04
CA THR A 321 -7.50 -50.46 -20.57
C THR A 321 -8.34 -49.39 -19.86
N ARG A 322 -8.78 -49.67 -18.62
CA ARG A 322 -9.45 -48.71 -17.76
C ARG A 322 -8.69 -47.42 -17.57
N ARG A 323 -7.34 -47.50 -17.50
CA ARG A 323 -6.46 -46.33 -17.41
C ARG A 323 -6.55 -45.44 -18.63
N GLN A 324 -6.65 -46.01 -19.84
CA GLN A 324 -6.78 -45.22 -21.07
C GLN A 324 -8.08 -44.41 -21.11
N ILE A 325 -9.19 -45.00 -20.66
CA ILE A 325 -10.46 -44.30 -20.55
C ILE A 325 -10.40 -43.18 -19.49
N LEU A 326 -9.80 -43.46 -18.31
CA LEU A 326 -9.62 -42.47 -17.25
C LEU A 326 -8.79 -41.28 -17.76
N PHE A 327 -7.63 -41.53 -18.38
CA PHE A 327 -6.80 -40.45 -18.91
C PHE A 327 -7.49 -39.63 -19.99
N GLN A 328 -8.37 -40.25 -20.79
CA GLN A 328 -9.13 -39.53 -21.80
C GLN A 328 -10.01 -38.45 -21.18
N PHE A 329 -10.78 -38.79 -20.13
CA PHE A 329 -11.66 -37.82 -19.43
C PHE A 329 -10.87 -36.79 -18.63
N LEU A 330 -9.71 -37.15 -18.05
CA LEU A 330 -8.84 -36.19 -17.38
C LEU A 330 -8.25 -35.16 -18.38
N ILE A 331 -7.87 -35.59 -19.58
CA ILE A 331 -7.41 -34.68 -20.65
C ILE A 331 -8.56 -33.75 -21.10
N GLU A 332 -9.78 -34.27 -21.23
CA GLU A 332 -10.97 -33.46 -21.55
C GLU A 332 -11.23 -32.36 -20.50
N ALA A 333 -11.10 -32.70 -19.22
CA ALA A 333 -11.18 -31.72 -18.12
C ALA A 333 -10.04 -30.70 -18.16
N LEU A 334 -8.82 -31.11 -18.43
CA LEU A 334 -7.67 -30.20 -18.57
C LEU A 334 -7.86 -29.20 -19.71
N ILE A 335 -8.44 -29.62 -20.82
CA ILE A 335 -8.76 -28.71 -21.93
C ILE A 335 -9.81 -27.67 -21.47
N LEU A 336 -10.86 -28.10 -20.76
CA LEU A 336 -11.87 -27.20 -20.21
C LEU A 336 -11.28 -26.22 -19.19
N GLY A 337 -10.45 -26.73 -18.25
CA GLY A 337 -9.74 -25.91 -17.28
C GLY A 337 -8.79 -24.92 -17.93
N GLY A 338 -8.06 -25.36 -18.97
CA GLY A 338 -7.15 -24.52 -19.75
C GLY A 338 -7.87 -23.40 -20.52
N LEU A 339 -9.01 -23.72 -21.18
CA LEU A 339 -9.82 -22.72 -21.89
C LEU A 339 -10.45 -21.74 -20.92
N GLY A 340 -11.04 -22.22 -19.81
CA GLY A 340 -11.59 -21.37 -18.76
C GLY A 340 -10.52 -20.48 -18.11
N GLY A 341 -9.36 -21.07 -17.82
CA GLY A 341 -8.21 -20.35 -17.29
C GLY A 341 -7.69 -19.24 -18.22
N ALA A 342 -7.50 -19.57 -19.50
CA ALA A 342 -7.04 -18.60 -20.51
C ALA A 342 -8.05 -17.44 -20.71
N MET A 343 -9.34 -17.77 -20.78
CA MET A 343 -10.41 -16.76 -20.87
C MET A 343 -10.44 -15.89 -19.61
N GLY A 344 -10.32 -16.52 -18.43
CA GLY A 344 -10.28 -15.81 -17.16
C GLY A 344 -9.09 -14.88 -17.03
N ILE A 345 -7.91 -15.28 -17.53
CA ILE A 345 -6.73 -14.42 -17.60
C ILE A 345 -7.02 -13.21 -18.48
N ALA A 346 -7.55 -13.42 -19.68
CA ALA A 346 -7.85 -12.31 -20.60
C ALA A 346 -8.84 -11.32 -19.97
N VAL A 347 -9.95 -11.81 -19.42
CA VAL A 347 -10.97 -10.99 -18.76
C VAL A 347 -10.40 -10.30 -17.50
N GLY A 348 -9.62 -11.01 -16.69
CA GLY A 348 -8.99 -10.47 -15.48
C GLY A 348 -7.97 -9.36 -15.77
N CYS A 349 -7.14 -9.55 -16.81
CA CYS A 349 -6.18 -8.52 -17.22
C CYS A 349 -6.87 -7.26 -17.77
N VAL A 350 -7.87 -7.44 -18.64
CA VAL A 350 -8.64 -6.31 -19.18
C VAL A 350 -9.43 -5.60 -18.06
N GLY A 351 -10.08 -6.37 -17.19
CA GLY A 351 -10.81 -5.83 -16.04
C GLY A 351 -9.93 -5.03 -15.10
N SER A 352 -8.72 -5.52 -14.81
CA SER A 352 -7.73 -4.82 -13.99
C SER A 352 -7.32 -3.47 -14.60
N GLN A 353 -7.10 -3.41 -15.93
CA GLN A 353 -6.79 -2.15 -16.62
C GLN A 353 -7.98 -1.16 -16.60
N ILE A 354 -9.20 -1.66 -16.75
CA ILE A 354 -10.42 -0.83 -16.65
C ILE A 354 -10.54 -0.23 -15.24
N VAL A 355 -10.28 -1.01 -14.19
CA VAL A 355 -10.32 -0.52 -12.80
C VAL A 355 -9.28 0.59 -12.60
N THR A 356 -8.06 0.42 -13.11
CA THR A 356 -7.04 1.48 -13.05
C THR A 356 -7.48 2.75 -13.77
N ALA A 357 -8.03 2.62 -14.98
CA ALA A 357 -8.44 3.77 -15.79
C ALA A 357 -9.68 4.50 -15.25
N ALA A 358 -10.66 3.76 -14.71
CA ALA A 358 -11.94 4.32 -14.27
C ALA A 358 -11.94 4.76 -12.80
N ALA A 359 -11.30 4.00 -11.93
CA ALA A 359 -11.29 4.25 -10.48
C ALA A 359 -9.96 4.86 -9.97
N GLY A 360 -8.93 4.94 -10.81
CA GLY A 360 -7.61 5.42 -10.40
C GLY A 360 -6.86 4.50 -9.43
N TRP A 361 -7.36 3.28 -9.24
CA TRP A 361 -6.73 2.32 -8.32
C TRP A 361 -5.48 1.71 -8.97
N PRO A 362 -4.35 1.73 -8.27
CA PRO A 362 -3.14 1.12 -8.79
C PRO A 362 -3.32 -0.39 -8.86
N THR A 363 -3.05 -0.97 -10.04
CA THR A 363 -3.08 -2.42 -10.22
C THR A 363 -1.76 -2.90 -10.82
N THR A 364 -1.19 -3.94 -10.21
CA THR A 364 0.05 -4.55 -10.71
C THR A 364 -0.19 -6.01 -11.03
N ILE A 365 -0.12 -6.35 -12.33
CA ILE A 365 -0.28 -7.73 -12.81
C ILE A 365 1.10 -8.38 -12.84
N THR A 366 1.31 -9.33 -11.91
CA THR A 366 2.56 -10.08 -11.81
C THR A 366 2.40 -11.45 -12.46
N LEU A 367 3.42 -11.94 -13.15
CA LEU A 367 3.43 -13.28 -13.73
C LEU A 367 3.11 -14.38 -12.71
N LYS A 368 3.51 -14.17 -11.45
CA LYS A 368 3.20 -15.05 -10.32
C LYS A 368 1.69 -15.19 -10.09
N ILE A 369 0.95 -14.08 -10.12
CA ILE A 369 -0.52 -14.06 -9.95
C ILE A 369 -1.19 -14.81 -11.10
N VAL A 370 -0.79 -14.52 -12.34
CA VAL A 370 -1.34 -15.16 -13.54
C VAL A 370 -1.07 -16.66 -13.53
N SER A 371 0.16 -17.09 -13.25
CA SER A 371 0.52 -18.51 -13.20
C SER A 371 -0.23 -19.25 -12.08
N LEU A 372 -0.34 -18.66 -10.90
CA LEU A 372 -1.07 -19.26 -9.78
C LEU A 372 -2.56 -19.44 -10.12
N ALA A 373 -3.21 -18.43 -10.68
CA ALA A 373 -4.60 -18.48 -11.09
C ALA A 373 -4.85 -19.54 -12.18
N PHE A 374 -3.94 -19.66 -13.15
CA PHE A 374 -4.03 -20.67 -14.20
C PHE A 374 -3.87 -22.09 -13.65
N VAL A 375 -2.85 -22.32 -12.82
CA VAL A 375 -2.61 -23.62 -12.18
C VAL A 375 -3.79 -24.01 -11.29
N SER A 376 -4.38 -23.06 -10.57
CA SER A 376 -5.59 -23.32 -9.76
C SER A 376 -6.76 -23.76 -10.60
N SER A 377 -7.00 -23.17 -11.78
CA SER A 377 -8.08 -23.60 -12.67
C SER A 377 -7.87 -25.03 -13.21
N LEU A 378 -6.64 -25.40 -13.54
CA LEU A 378 -6.29 -26.75 -13.95
C LEU A 378 -6.46 -27.76 -12.81
N ALA A 379 -6.07 -27.39 -11.59
CA ALA A 379 -6.21 -28.23 -10.41
C ALA A 379 -7.70 -28.51 -10.11
N VAL A 380 -8.54 -27.47 -10.13
CA VAL A 380 -10.00 -27.61 -9.93
C VAL A 380 -10.60 -28.50 -11.02
N ALA A 381 -10.22 -28.30 -12.28
CA ALA A 381 -10.72 -29.11 -13.38
C ALA A 381 -10.33 -30.60 -13.23
N LEU A 382 -9.08 -30.88 -12.84
CA LEU A 382 -8.62 -32.25 -12.57
C LEU A 382 -9.36 -32.91 -11.42
N VAL A 383 -9.46 -32.22 -10.27
CA VAL A 383 -10.15 -32.75 -9.07
C VAL A 383 -11.60 -33.05 -9.40
N SER A 384 -12.30 -32.15 -10.09
CA SER A 384 -13.69 -32.30 -10.49
C SER A 384 -13.91 -33.47 -11.47
N ALA A 385 -12.91 -33.77 -12.30
CA ALA A 385 -12.99 -34.85 -13.29
C ALA A 385 -12.78 -36.25 -12.71
N ILE A 386 -12.19 -36.38 -11.53
CA ILE A 386 -11.84 -37.69 -10.95
C ILE A 386 -13.08 -38.60 -10.83
N GLY A 387 -14.17 -38.12 -10.24
CA GLY A 387 -15.40 -38.90 -10.07
C GLY A 387 -16.01 -39.42 -11.39
N PRO A 388 -16.34 -38.54 -12.35
CA PRO A 388 -16.80 -38.91 -13.67
C PRO A 388 -15.89 -39.88 -14.43
N ALA A 389 -14.57 -39.62 -14.39
CA ALA A 389 -13.56 -40.44 -15.06
C ALA A 389 -13.50 -41.87 -14.51
N TYR A 390 -13.57 -42.01 -13.16
CA TYR A 390 -13.69 -43.35 -12.54
C TYR A 390 -14.98 -44.06 -12.90
N LYS A 391 -16.10 -43.34 -12.95
CA LYS A 391 -17.39 -43.92 -13.38
C LYS A 391 -17.30 -44.44 -14.82
N ALA A 392 -16.72 -43.68 -15.74
CA ALA A 392 -16.51 -44.11 -17.13
C ALA A 392 -15.61 -45.35 -17.24
N ALA A 393 -14.45 -45.35 -16.51
CA ALA A 393 -13.49 -46.46 -16.52
C ALA A 393 -14.06 -47.75 -15.84
N GLY A 394 -15.09 -47.63 -15.01
CA GLY A 394 -15.73 -48.74 -14.31
C GLY A 394 -16.89 -49.41 -15.09
N LEU A 395 -17.25 -48.91 -16.26
CA LEU A 395 -18.32 -49.48 -17.09
C LEU A 395 -17.98 -50.94 -17.53
N ARG A 396 -18.99 -51.84 -17.44
CA ARG A 396 -18.84 -53.21 -17.93
C ARG A 396 -19.24 -53.24 -19.41
N PRO A 397 -18.45 -53.86 -20.29
CA PRO A 397 -18.79 -53.94 -21.73
C PRO A 397 -20.17 -54.53 -22.02
N VAL A 398 -20.59 -55.49 -21.20
CA VAL A 398 -21.89 -56.16 -21.33
C VAL A 398 -23.08 -55.22 -21.04
N ASP A 399 -22.93 -54.35 -20.01
CA ASP A 399 -23.99 -53.41 -19.60
C ASP A 399 -24.06 -52.18 -20.53
N ALA A 400 -22.92 -51.86 -21.19
CA ALA A 400 -22.80 -50.76 -22.14
C ALA A 400 -23.34 -51.06 -23.56
N LEU A 401 -23.49 -52.35 -23.92
CA LEU A 401 -23.94 -52.78 -25.23
C LEU A 401 -25.44 -53.24 -25.25
N ARG A 402 -26.06 -53.24 -24.08
CA ARG A 402 -27.47 -53.45 -23.91
C ARG A 402 -28.25 -52.16 -24.17
#